data_b4be4a1e4bab4aff9a386eec664d8d7b
#
_entry.id   b4be4a1e4bab4aff9a386eec664d8d7b
#
_cell.length_a   1.000
_cell.length_b   1.000
_cell.length_c   1.000
_cell.angle_alpha   90.00
_cell.angle_beta   90.00
_cell.angle_gamma   90.00
#
_symmetry.space_group_name_H-M   'P 1'
#
loop_
_entity.id
_entity.type
_entity.pdbx_description
1 polymer ?
#
loop_
_entity_poly.entity_id
_entity_poly.type
_entity_poly.pdbx_seq_one_letter_code
_entity_poly.pdbx_strand_id
1 'polypeptide(L)' 'MVELSLEAMVSLRADAERRRNAKQAELDQIPQGVRAGASSTDQAFLQMDIEKLNQVIAEYDEIISARTEEHDDQEG' A
#
# COMPACT_ATOMS: atom_id res chain seq x y z
N MET A 1 19.07 -13.25 -13.29
CA MET A 1 18.20 -12.30 -12.61
C MET A 1 16.75 -12.74 -12.74
N VAL A 2 16.06 -12.75 -11.65
CA VAL A 2 14.70 -13.27 -11.64
C VAL A 2 13.70 -12.12 -11.66
N GLU A 3 12.82 -12.12 -12.64
CA GLU A 3 11.75 -11.15 -12.70
C GLU A 3 10.56 -11.70 -11.95
N LEU A 4 9.90 -10.82 -11.22
CA LEU A 4 8.68 -11.20 -10.56
C LEU A 4 7.59 -11.41 -11.59
N SER A 5 6.82 -12.48 -11.43
CA SER A 5 5.69 -12.70 -12.31
C SER A 5 4.58 -11.71 -11.98
N LEU A 6 3.66 -11.56 -12.92
CA LEU A 6 2.53 -10.68 -12.70
C LEU A 6 1.73 -11.11 -11.49
N GLU A 7 1.55 -12.39 -11.32
CA GLU A 7 0.84 -12.93 -10.17
C GLU A 7 1.53 -12.56 -8.86
N ALA A 8 2.86 -12.66 -8.85
CA ALA A 8 3.59 -12.32 -7.65
C ALA A 8 3.43 -10.85 -7.32
N MET A 9 3.43 -10.00 -8.34
CA MET A 9 3.28 -8.57 -8.10
C MET A 9 1.89 -8.24 -7.60
N VAL A 10 0.88 -8.88 -8.16
CA VAL A 10 -0.49 -8.67 -7.69
C VAL A 10 -0.61 -9.11 -6.23
N SER A 11 0.02 -10.22 -5.90
CA SER A 11 0.01 -10.72 -4.54
C SER A 11 0.70 -9.77 -3.57
N LEU A 12 1.84 -9.23 -3.98
CA LEU A 12 2.57 -8.27 -3.16
C LEU A 12 1.78 -6.99 -2.97
N ARG A 13 1.12 -6.55 -4.04
CA ARG A 13 0.28 -5.37 -3.95
C ARG A 13 -0.86 -5.60 -2.97
N ALA A 14 -1.50 -6.76 -3.04
CA ALA A 14 -2.59 -7.08 -2.15
C ALA A 14 -2.12 -7.12 -0.70
N ASP A 15 -0.91 -7.63 -0.48
CA ASP A 15 -0.35 -7.67 0.86
C ASP A 15 -0.10 -6.25 1.38
N ALA A 16 0.45 -5.38 0.53
CA ALA A 16 0.68 -4.00 0.92
C ALA A 16 -0.64 -3.30 1.23
N GLU A 17 -1.66 -3.57 0.42
CA GLU A 17 -2.98 -2.98 0.65
C GLU A 17 -3.55 -3.44 1.98
N ARG A 18 -3.38 -4.71 2.30
CA ARG A 18 -3.86 -5.26 3.55
C ARG A 18 -3.18 -4.59 4.73
N ARG A 19 -1.87 -4.41 4.62
CA ARG A 19 -1.12 -3.73 5.67
C ARG A 19 -1.54 -2.29 5.83
N ARG A 20 -1.76 -1.61 4.69
CA ARG A 20 -2.22 -0.24 4.75
C ARG A 20 -3.58 -0.14 5.43
N ASN A 21 -4.47 -1.05 5.07
CA ASN A 21 -5.82 -1.03 5.67
C ASN A 21 -5.76 -1.31 7.16
N ALA A 22 -4.88 -2.21 7.58
CA ALA A 22 -4.74 -2.50 9.00
C ALA A 22 -4.23 -1.28 9.76
N LYS A 23 -3.26 -0.58 9.20
CA LYS A 23 -2.73 0.61 9.84
C LYS A 23 -3.75 1.74 9.83
N GLN A 24 -4.51 1.85 8.76
CA GLN A 24 -5.57 2.84 8.69
C GLN A 24 -6.62 2.58 9.76
N ALA A 25 -6.97 1.32 9.98
CA ALA A 25 -7.92 0.97 11.03
C ALA A 25 -7.38 1.34 12.40
N GLU A 26 -6.08 1.12 12.63
CA GLU A 26 -5.49 1.51 13.89
C GLU A 26 -5.55 3.02 14.07
N LEU A 27 -5.25 3.75 13.01
CA LEU A 27 -5.31 5.21 13.08
C LEU A 27 -6.72 5.68 13.37
N ASP A 28 -7.70 5.06 12.74
CA ASP A 28 -9.10 5.43 12.94
C ASP A 28 -9.55 5.15 14.36
N GLN A 29 -8.94 4.18 15.01
CA GLN A 29 -9.31 3.82 16.38
C GLN A 29 -8.75 4.78 17.42
N ILE A 30 -7.79 5.60 17.04
CA ILE A 30 -7.24 6.57 17.99
C ILE A 30 -8.26 7.67 18.17
N PRO A 31 -8.77 7.86 19.40
CA PRO A 31 -9.78 8.89 19.62
C PRO A 31 -9.19 10.27 19.43
N GLN A 32 -9.89 11.05 18.66
CA GLN A 32 -9.47 12.42 18.43
C GLN A 32 -9.75 13.25 19.67
N GLY A 33 -8.82 14.09 20.02
CA GLY A 33 -8.98 14.94 21.17
C GLY A 33 -8.51 14.33 22.46
N VAL A 34 -8.07 13.08 22.41
CA VAL A 34 -7.49 12.46 23.59
C VAL A 34 -6.04 12.89 23.66
N ARG A 35 -5.65 13.38 24.74
CA ARG A 35 -4.31 13.71 25.08
C ARG A 35 -3.36 13.72 23.93
N ALA A 36 -3.12 14.87 23.41
CA ALA A 36 -2.31 15.04 22.26
C ALA A 36 -0.90 14.51 22.44
N GLY A 37 -0.43 14.42 23.64
CA GLY A 37 0.96 14.07 23.86
C GLY A 37 1.37 12.72 23.35
N ALA A 38 0.87 11.67 23.95
CA ALA A 38 1.30 10.31 23.63
C ALA A 38 0.75 9.85 22.30
N SER A 39 -0.47 10.25 21.99
CA SER A 39 -1.13 9.75 20.79
C SER A 39 -0.61 10.37 19.52
N SER A 40 -0.13 11.60 19.57
CA SER A 40 0.24 12.25 18.33
C SER A 40 1.50 11.66 17.70
N THR A 41 2.41 11.14 18.51
CA THR A 41 3.58 10.46 17.95
C THR A 41 3.16 9.19 17.23
N ASP A 42 2.31 8.42 17.86
CA ASP A 42 1.82 7.18 17.23
C ASP A 42 1.05 7.48 15.96
N GLN A 43 0.25 8.53 15.98
CA GLN A 43 -0.48 8.95 14.78
C GLN A 43 0.48 9.31 13.67
N ALA A 44 1.54 10.03 13.99
CA ALA A 44 2.50 10.43 12.98
C ALA A 44 3.17 9.21 12.36
N PHE A 45 3.55 8.24 13.17
CA PHE A 45 4.17 7.03 12.66
C PHE A 45 3.20 6.24 11.78
N LEU A 46 1.96 6.13 12.21
CA LEU A 46 0.97 5.41 11.42
C LEU A 46 0.72 6.11 10.09
N GLN A 47 0.64 7.42 10.11
CA GLN A 47 0.44 8.19 8.88
C GLN A 47 1.61 8.02 7.93
N MET A 48 2.83 8.05 8.46
CA MET A 48 4.00 7.84 7.63
C MET A 48 3.99 6.45 6.99
N ASP A 49 3.66 5.45 7.78
CA ASP A 49 3.60 4.09 7.28
C ASP A 49 2.52 3.95 6.19
N ILE A 50 1.37 4.58 6.43
CA ILE A 50 0.29 4.54 5.46
C ILE A 50 0.71 5.21 4.16
N GLU A 51 1.38 6.34 4.25
CA GLU A 51 1.85 7.03 3.06
C GLU A 51 2.85 6.19 2.28
N LYS A 52 3.77 5.55 2.99
CA LYS A 52 4.74 4.70 2.32
C LYS A 52 4.06 3.52 1.63
N LEU A 53 3.10 2.92 2.31
CA LEU A 53 2.38 1.80 1.74
C LEU A 53 1.55 2.23 0.53
N ASN A 54 0.93 3.40 0.60
CA ASN A 54 0.20 3.94 -0.54
C ASN A 54 1.12 4.14 -1.73
N GLN A 55 2.32 4.61 -1.47
CA GLN A 55 3.31 4.80 -2.52
C GLN A 55 3.70 3.47 -3.16
N VAL A 56 3.92 2.47 -2.33
CA VAL A 56 4.27 1.13 -2.82
C VAL A 56 3.13 0.57 -3.65
N ILE A 57 1.90 0.73 -3.18
CA ILE A 57 0.74 0.25 -3.91
C ILE A 57 0.65 0.94 -5.28
N ALA A 58 0.86 2.25 -5.31
CA ALA A 58 0.82 2.98 -6.57
C ALA A 58 1.90 2.50 -7.53
N GLU A 59 3.08 2.22 -7.03
CA GLU A 59 4.16 1.71 -7.87
C GLU A 59 3.82 0.35 -8.44
N TYR A 60 3.29 -0.53 -7.61
CA TYR A 60 2.86 -1.83 -8.09
C TYR A 60 1.76 -1.70 -9.14
N ASP A 61 0.82 -0.79 -8.90
CA ASP A 61 -0.25 -0.56 -9.86
C ASP A 61 0.28 -0.15 -11.22
N GLU A 62 1.27 0.74 -11.23
CA GLU A 62 1.86 1.17 -12.48
C GLU A 62 2.52 0.02 -13.22
N ILE A 63 3.28 -0.78 -12.50
CA ILE A 63 3.99 -1.89 -13.11
C ILE A 63 3.00 -2.93 -13.60
N ILE A 64 1.99 -3.23 -12.80
CA ILE A 64 0.98 -4.21 -13.18
C ILE A 64 0.23 -3.74 -14.42
N SER A 65 -0.15 -2.46 -14.43
CA SER A 65 -0.85 -1.90 -15.59
C SER A 65 0.00 -1.98 -16.85
N ALA A 66 1.27 -1.62 -16.72
CA ALA A 66 2.15 -1.65 -17.88
C ALA A 66 2.29 -3.07 -18.43
N ARG A 67 2.43 -4.04 -17.56
CA ARG A 67 2.57 -5.41 -18.00
C ARG A 67 1.28 -5.94 -18.59
N THR A 68 0.17 -5.55 -18.00
CA THR A 68 -1.12 -5.98 -18.51
C THR A 68 -1.37 -5.41 -19.89
N GLU A 69 -1.01 -4.16 -20.10
CA GLU A 69 -1.16 -3.53 -21.40
C GLU A 69 -0.28 -4.20 -22.45
N GLU A 70 0.95 -4.53 -22.06
CA GLU A 70 1.83 -5.23 -22.97
C GLU A 70 1.24 -6.57 -23.37
N HIS A 71 0.67 -7.25 -22.41
CA HIS A 71 0.08 -8.55 -22.64
C HIS A 71 -1.10 -8.44 -23.60
N ASP A 72 -1.93 -7.44 -23.39
CA ASP A 72 -3.07 -7.20 -24.24
C ASP A 72 -2.64 -6.91 -25.67
N ASP A 73 -1.61 -6.12 -25.83
CA ASP A 73 -1.08 -5.81 -27.15
C ASP A 73 -0.67 -7.05 -27.89
N GLN A 74 -0.06 -7.98 -27.19
CA GLN A 74 0.39 -9.20 -27.81
C GLN A 74 -0.77 -10.05 -28.30
N GLU A 75 -1.84 -9.99 -27.58
CA GLU A 75 -3.01 -10.77 -27.97
C GLU A 75 -3.81 -10.11 -29.07
N GLY A 76 -3.78 -8.81 -29.07
CA GLY A 76 -4.52 -8.06 -30.06
C GLY A 76 -3.90 -8.19 -31.41
#